data_b9f26419fb7fc3f915476187af43f6de
#
_entry.id   b9f26419fb7fc3f915476187af43f6de
#
_cell.length_a   1.000
_cell.length_b   1.000
_cell.length_c   1.000
_cell.angle_alpha   90.00
_cell.angle_beta   90.00
_cell.angle_gamma   90.00
#
_symmetry.space_group_name_H-M   'P 1'
#
loop_
_entity.id
_entity.type
_entity.pdbx_description
1 polymer ?
#
loop_
_entity_poly.entity_id
_entity_poly.type
_entity_poly.pdbx_seq_one_letter_code
_entity_poly.pdbx_strand_id
1 'polypeptide(L)'
;PLMRSSAASDVYKRQNISFATAGTGGFGVTNAGIASYSNYLQTVIAVFMMLFGINFSVYILILAKKFKQAFRIQELWVYFGIIVLSTALIAFNIRSLYPSAYDAVHQSFFYVSSIITTTGFGLTDVNNWPEFSKTVIMIITFIGAMAGSTGGGFKVSRVILLFKETRKEFSLLVHPRNVKTVKMDGK
;
A
#
# COMPACT_ATOMS: atom_id res chain seq x y z
N PRO A 1 -24.20 9.50 33.30
CA PRO A 1 -22.75 9.30 33.28
C PRO A 1 -22.29 8.27 32.26
N LEU A 2 -23.01 7.11 32.10
CA LEU A 2 -22.64 6.02 31.19
C LEU A 2 -22.62 6.44 29.70
N MET A 3 -23.54 7.26 29.22
CA MET A 3 -23.56 7.72 27.82
C MET A 3 -22.35 8.61 27.48
N ARG A 4 -21.89 9.46 28.42
CA ARG A 4 -20.70 10.29 28.21
C ARG A 4 -19.42 9.46 28.17
N SER A 5 -19.30 8.41 28.94
CA SER A 5 -18.16 7.50 28.91
C SER A 5 -18.10 6.66 27.64
N SER A 6 -19.25 6.22 27.12
CA SER A 6 -19.35 5.52 25.85
C SER A 6 -18.93 6.40 24.65
N ALA A 7 -19.46 7.64 24.58
CA ALA A 7 -19.09 8.57 23.53
C ALA A 7 -17.61 8.95 23.56
N ALA A 8 -17.03 9.17 24.73
CA ALA A 8 -15.60 9.45 24.89
C ALA A 8 -14.74 8.24 24.45
N SER A 9 -15.15 7.01 24.80
CA SER A 9 -14.50 5.77 24.38
C SER A 9 -14.55 5.63 22.86
N ASP A 10 -15.66 5.96 22.22
CA ASP A 10 -15.80 5.87 20.76
C ASP A 10 -14.97 6.92 20.02
N VAL A 11 -14.88 8.14 20.55
CA VAL A 11 -14.00 9.18 20.02
C VAL A 11 -12.54 8.75 20.12
N TYR A 12 -12.13 8.21 21.27
CA TYR A 12 -10.77 7.69 21.49
C TYR A 12 -10.41 6.56 20.50
N LYS A 13 -11.32 5.62 20.27
CA LYS A 13 -11.12 4.52 19.29
C LYS A 13 -10.93 5.05 17.88
N ARG A 14 -11.79 5.99 17.44
CA ARG A 14 -11.71 6.60 16.10
C ARG A 14 -10.41 7.38 15.92
N GLN A 15 -10.03 8.17 16.92
CA GLN A 15 -8.78 8.95 16.91
C GLN A 15 -7.56 8.04 16.82
N ASN A 16 -7.52 6.96 17.60
CA ASN A 16 -6.42 5.99 17.57
C ASN A 16 -6.27 5.32 16.21
N ILE A 17 -7.38 4.86 15.59
CA ILE A 17 -7.37 4.26 14.26
C ILE A 17 -6.92 5.28 13.21
N SER A 18 -7.37 6.53 13.30
CA SER A 18 -6.95 7.58 12.38
C SER A 18 -5.44 7.84 12.46
N PHE A 19 -4.88 7.91 13.66
CA PHE A 19 -3.43 8.08 13.85
C PHE A 19 -2.66 6.84 13.40
N ALA A 20 -3.14 5.64 13.72
CA ALA A 20 -2.53 4.39 13.29
C ALA A 20 -2.57 4.21 11.78
N THR A 21 -3.61 4.72 11.09
CA THR A 21 -3.70 4.74 9.63
C THR A 21 -2.75 5.77 9.02
N ALA A 22 -2.72 7.00 9.56
CA ALA A 22 -1.89 8.09 9.05
C ALA A 22 -0.40 7.83 9.27
N GLY A 23 -0.03 7.32 10.43
CA GLY A 23 1.33 6.95 10.81
C GLY A 23 1.75 5.56 10.33
N THR A 24 0.86 4.83 9.61
CA THR A 24 1.09 3.45 9.16
C THR A 24 1.56 2.52 10.30
N GLY A 25 0.94 2.69 11.49
CA GLY A 25 1.34 1.96 12.71
C GLY A 25 0.59 0.64 12.94
N GLY A 26 -0.63 0.50 12.42
CA GLY A 26 -1.43 -0.73 12.48
C GLY A 26 -1.96 -1.14 13.86
N PHE A 27 -1.84 -0.28 14.85
CA PHE A 27 -2.30 -0.58 16.21
C PHE A 27 -3.80 -0.31 16.38
N GLY A 28 -4.54 -1.33 16.80
CA GLY A 28 -5.95 -1.21 17.16
C GLY A 28 -6.14 -1.13 18.67
N VAL A 29 -7.26 -0.53 19.11
CA VAL A 29 -7.65 -0.42 20.53
C VAL A 29 -8.34 -1.69 21.04
N THR A 30 -8.82 -2.53 20.13
CA THR A 30 -9.57 -3.74 20.42
C THR A 30 -8.88 -4.96 19.82
N ASN A 31 -8.99 -6.12 20.48
CA ASN A 31 -8.44 -7.38 19.98
C ASN A 31 -9.07 -7.81 18.64
N ALA A 32 -10.32 -7.40 18.38
CA ALA A 32 -11.00 -7.64 17.10
C ALA A 32 -10.45 -6.78 15.95
N GLY A 33 -9.58 -5.79 16.23
CA GLY A 33 -8.96 -4.92 15.24
C GLY A 33 -10.00 -4.19 14.39
N ILE A 34 -9.71 -4.09 13.09
CA ILE A 34 -10.57 -3.41 12.10
C ILE A 34 -11.73 -4.32 11.64
N ALA A 35 -11.66 -5.64 11.86
CA ALA A 35 -12.66 -6.61 11.42
C ALA A 35 -14.07 -6.35 11.99
N SER A 36 -14.16 -5.70 13.15
CA SER A 36 -15.44 -5.37 13.80
C SER A 36 -16.20 -4.18 13.16
N TYR A 37 -15.55 -3.45 12.24
CA TYR A 37 -16.15 -2.29 11.59
C TYR A 37 -16.88 -2.69 10.30
N SER A 38 -17.82 -1.84 9.86
CA SER A 38 -18.56 -2.06 8.60
C SER A 38 -17.62 -2.06 7.39
N ASN A 39 -17.99 -2.77 6.32
CA ASN A 39 -17.23 -2.82 5.06
C ASN A 39 -16.94 -1.41 4.50
N TYR A 40 -17.86 -0.46 4.70
CA TYR A 40 -17.64 0.93 4.30
C TYR A 40 -16.45 1.56 5.04
N LEU A 41 -16.40 1.44 6.37
CA LEU A 41 -15.29 1.97 7.17
C LEU A 41 -13.97 1.29 6.86
N GLN A 42 -13.99 -0.03 6.64
CA GLN A 42 -12.82 -0.78 6.21
C GLN A 42 -12.29 -0.26 4.86
N THR A 43 -13.19 -0.01 3.89
CA THR A 43 -12.80 0.57 2.59
C THR A 43 -12.19 1.97 2.76
N VAL A 44 -12.80 2.82 3.59
CA VAL A 44 -12.28 4.16 3.87
C VAL A 44 -10.86 4.08 4.45
N ILE A 45 -10.65 3.20 5.44
CA ILE A 45 -9.33 2.98 6.04
C ILE A 45 -8.32 2.50 4.98
N ALA A 46 -8.71 1.53 4.12
CA ALA A 46 -7.85 1.02 3.06
C ALA A 46 -7.42 2.11 2.07
N VAL A 47 -8.36 2.97 1.66
CA VAL A 47 -8.05 4.12 0.78
C VAL A 47 -7.10 5.09 1.46
N PHE A 48 -7.32 5.42 2.74
CA PHE A 48 -6.41 6.31 3.45
C PHE A 48 -5.04 5.69 3.68
N MET A 49 -4.93 4.38 4.00
CA MET A 49 -3.65 3.69 4.04
C MET A 49 -2.89 3.85 2.72
N MET A 50 -3.56 3.57 1.59
CA MET A 50 -2.97 3.74 0.26
C MET A 50 -2.50 5.18 0.01
N LEU A 51 -3.29 6.19 0.38
CA LEU A 51 -2.93 7.60 0.24
C LEU A 51 -1.70 7.96 1.09
N PHE A 52 -1.64 7.57 2.36
CA PHE A 52 -0.47 7.84 3.21
C PHE A 52 0.79 7.09 2.76
N GLY A 53 0.65 6.05 1.94
CA GLY A 53 1.77 5.39 1.26
C GLY A 53 2.37 6.18 0.08
N ILE A 54 1.75 7.29 -0.34
CA ILE A 54 2.23 8.16 -1.41
C ILE A 54 3.26 9.16 -0.86
N ASN A 55 4.26 9.50 -1.67
CA ASN A 55 5.26 10.51 -1.36
C ASN A 55 4.61 11.88 -1.09
N PHE A 56 4.91 12.50 0.05
CA PHE A 56 4.36 13.80 0.45
C PHE A 56 4.69 14.93 -0.53
N SER A 57 5.78 14.83 -1.29
CA SER A 57 6.11 15.80 -2.35
C SER A 57 5.03 15.85 -3.44
N VAL A 58 4.32 14.74 -3.71
CA VAL A 58 3.20 14.71 -4.65
C VAL A 58 2.08 15.62 -4.17
N TYR A 59 1.74 15.56 -2.87
CA TYR A 59 0.71 16.41 -2.28
C TYR A 59 1.08 17.89 -2.32
N ILE A 60 2.34 18.21 -2.04
CA ILE A 60 2.84 19.61 -2.14
C ILE A 60 2.73 20.13 -3.57
N LEU A 61 3.05 19.30 -4.58
CA LEU A 61 2.91 19.67 -5.99
C LEU A 61 1.43 19.88 -6.39
N ILE A 62 0.52 19.04 -5.85
CA ILE A 62 -0.92 19.18 -6.08
C ILE A 62 -1.43 20.49 -5.45
N LEU A 63 -1.06 20.80 -4.19
CA LEU A 63 -1.42 22.05 -3.53
C LEU A 63 -0.86 23.28 -4.24
N ALA A 64 0.35 23.18 -4.79
CA ALA A 64 0.98 24.22 -5.62
C ALA A 64 0.39 24.30 -7.04
N LYS A 65 -0.71 23.56 -7.34
CA LYS A 65 -1.38 23.48 -8.66
C LYS A 65 -0.47 23.02 -9.80
N LYS A 66 0.63 22.35 -9.48
CA LYS A 66 1.57 21.78 -10.47
C LYS A 66 1.23 20.34 -10.83
N PHE A 67 -0.02 20.08 -11.20
CA PHE A 67 -0.54 18.72 -11.48
C PHE A 67 0.31 17.96 -12.50
N LYS A 68 0.73 18.62 -13.59
CA LYS A 68 1.55 17.98 -14.63
C LYS A 68 2.88 17.43 -14.10
N GLN A 69 3.46 18.09 -13.11
CA GLN A 69 4.71 17.63 -12.48
C GLN A 69 4.43 16.47 -11.51
N ALA A 70 3.35 16.55 -10.71
CA ALA A 70 2.93 15.50 -9.79
C ALA A 70 2.67 14.16 -10.52
N PHE A 71 1.91 14.19 -11.62
CA PHE A 71 1.60 12.99 -12.42
C PHE A 71 2.74 12.50 -13.31
N ARG A 72 3.83 13.25 -13.43
CA ARG A 72 5.03 12.83 -14.17
C ARG A 72 5.96 11.96 -13.34
N ILE A 73 5.77 11.88 -12.03
CA ILE A 73 6.57 11.05 -11.12
C ILE A 73 6.35 9.58 -11.45
N GLN A 74 7.39 8.91 -11.93
CA GLN A 74 7.34 7.50 -12.35
C GLN A 74 6.98 6.57 -11.18
N GLU A 75 7.49 6.86 -9.98
CA GLU A 75 7.24 6.06 -8.78
C GLU A 75 5.75 5.94 -8.46
N LEU A 76 4.97 7.02 -8.68
CA LEU A 76 3.53 7.05 -8.42
C LEU A 76 2.78 6.00 -9.26
N TRP A 77 3.07 5.92 -10.54
CA TRP A 77 2.42 4.97 -11.45
C TRP A 77 2.81 3.53 -11.15
N VAL A 78 4.08 3.29 -10.82
CA VAL A 78 4.55 1.95 -10.43
C VAL A 78 3.89 1.52 -9.12
N TYR A 79 3.77 2.42 -8.13
CA TYR A 79 3.09 2.15 -6.87
C TYR A 79 1.63 1.73 -7.07
N PHE A 80 0.86 2.52 -7.83
CA PHE A 80 -0.53 2.16 -8.16
C PHE A 80 -0.61 0.88 -8.99
N GLY A 81 0.30 0.69 -9.93
CA GLY A 81 0.39 -0.54 -10.72
C GLY A 81 0.59 -1.77 -9.86
N ILE A 82 1.47 -1.72 -8.87
CA ILE A 82 1.69 -2.81 -7.91
C ILE A 82 0.40 -3.09 -7.13
N ILE A 83 -0.27 -2.07 -6.59
CA ILE A 83 -1.51 -2.23 -5.82
C ILE A 83 -2.59 -2.90 -6.67
N VAL A 84 -2.84 -2.38 -7.87
CA VAL A 84 -3.90 -2.89 -8.75
C VAL A 84 -3.59 -4.33 -9.17
N LEU A 85 -2.37 -4.59 -9.62
CA LEU A 85 -1.95 -5.93 -10.06
C LEU A 85 -2.05 -6.95 -8.92
N SER A 86 -1.51 -6.62 -7.76
CA SER A 86 -1.52 -7.52 -6.60
C SER A 86 -2.94 -7.77 -6.08
N THR A 87 -3.78 -6.72 -6.04
CA THR A 87 -5.19 -6.87 -5.67
C THR A 87 -5.91 -7.79 -6.65
N ALA A 88 -5.71 -7.63 -7.96
CA ALA A 88 -6.33 -8.46 -8.97
C ALA A 88 -5.88 -9.93 -8.86
N LEU A 89 -4.57 -10.18 -8.71
CA LEU A 89 -4.01 -11.52 -8.58
C LEU A 89 -4.54 -12.24 -7.34
N ILE A 90 -4.54 -11.56 -6.18
CA ILE A 90 -5.03 -12.14 -4.94
C ILE A 90 -6.55 -12.34 -5.03
N ALA A 91 -7.33 -11.35 -5.49
CA ALA A 91 -8.78 -11.46 -5.59
C ALA A 91 -9.22 -12.62 -6.49
N PHE A 92 -8.53 -12.82 -7.62
CA PHE A 92 -8.79 -13.95 -8.51
C PHE A 92 -8.50 -15.29 -7.82
N ASN A 93 -7.42 -15.37 -7.07
CA ASN A 93 -6.99 -16.60 -6.41
C ASN A 93 -7.87 -16.99 -5.21
N ILE A 94 -8.35 -15.99 -4.42
CA ILE A 94 -9.18 -16.23 -3.23
C ILE A 94 -10.69 -16.20 -3.53
N ARG A 95 -11.09 -16.01 -4.79
CA ARG A 95 -12.51 -15.89 -5.17
C ARG A 95 -13.36 -17.07 -4.72
N SER A 96 -12.80 -18.29 -4.71
CA SER A 96 -13.51 -19.49 -4.27
C SER A 96 -13.76 -19.57 -2.76
N LEU A 97 -13.05 -18.76 -1.97
CA LEU A 97 -13.17 -18.74 -0.51
C LEU A 97 -14.27 -17.77 -0.03
N TYR A 98 -14.75 -16.89 -0.89
CA TYR A 98 -15.73 -15.86 -0.54
C TYR A 98 -17.03 -16.00 -1.34
N PRO A 99 -18.20 -15.71 -0.73
CA PRO A 99 -19.50 -15.85 -1.38
C PRO A 99 -19.66 -14.90 -2.58
N SER A 100 -19.05 -13.72 -2.51
CA SER A 100 -19.13 -12.69 -3.54
C SER A 100 -17.77 -12.32 -4.11
N ALA A 101 -17.73 -12.01 -5.41
CA ALA A 101 -16.54 -11.42 -6.04
C ALA A 101 -16.18 -10.07 -5.41
N TYR A 102 -17.18 -9.30 -4.96
CA TYR A 102 -16.96 -8.05 -4.26
C TYR A 102 -16.18 -8.26 -2.95
N ASP A 103 -16.56 -9.25 -2.15
CA ASP A 103 -15.87 -9.54 -0.89
C ASP A 103 -14.42 -9.98 -1.12
N ALA A 104 -14.16 -10.79 -2.15
CA ALA A 104 -12.80 -11.18 -2.51
C ALA A 104 -11.95 -9.97 -2.91
N VAL A 105 -12.48 -9.06 -3.72
CA VAL A 105 -11.78 -7.81 -4.11
C VAL A 105 -11.58 -6.90 -2.91
N HIS A 106 -12.60 -6.72 -2.08
CA HIS A 106 -12.54 -5.89 -0.87
C HIS A 106 -11.46 -6.36 0.10
N GLN A 107 -11.43 -7.66 0.40
CA GLN A 107 -10.43 -8.29 1.26
C GLN A 107 -9.03 -8.14 0.67
N SER A 108 -8.87 -8.44 -0.62
CA SER A 108 -7.58 -8.32 -1.32
C SER A 108 -7.06 -6.89 -1.31
N PHE A 109 -7.91 -5.91 -1.64
CA PHE A 109 -7.53 -4.49 -1.66
C PHE A 109 -7.13 -3.99 -0.27
N PHE A 110 -7.89 -4.38 0.77
CA PHE A 110 -7.56 -4.01 2.15
C PHE A 110 -6.19 -4.55 2.56
N TYR A 111 -5.94 -5.86 2.33
CA TYR A 111 -4.66 -6.47 2.68
C TYR A 111 -3.50 -5.91 1.88
N VAL A 112 -3.65 -5.74 0.56
CA VAL A 112 -2.61 -5.15 -0.28
C VAL A 112 -2.28 -3.74 0.19
N SER A 113 -3.28 -2.91 0.48
CA SER A 113 -3.08 -1.55 1.01
C SER A 113 -2.36 -1.57 2.35
N SER A 114 -2.79 -2.45 3.26
CA SER A 114 -2.21 -2.59 4.60
C SER A 114 -0.74 -3.05 4.57
N ILE A 115 -0.42 -4.01 3.70
CA ILE A 115 0.91 -4.60 3.63
C ILE A 115 1.89 -3.70 2.88
N ILE A 116 1.52 -3.15 1.71
CA ILE A 116 2.42 -2.30 0.93
C ILE A 116 2.79 -1.02 1.67
N THR A 117 1.86 -0.48 2.47
CA THR A 117 2.12 0.69 3.31
C THR A 117 2.77 0.36 4.64
N THR A 118 2.98 -0.94 4.92
CA THR A 118 3.51 -1.44 6.20
C THR A 118 2.66 -1.04 7.41
N THR A 119 1.37 -0.82 7.21
CA THR A 119 0.43 -0.49 8.29
C THR A 119 0.18 -1.70 9.19
N GLY A 120 -0.12 -2.87 8.60
CA GLY A 120 -0.28 -4.12 9.35
C GLY A 120 -1.69 -4.35 9.91
N PHE A 121 -2.71 -3.60 9.48
CA PHE A 121 -4.09 -3.93 9.82
C PHE A 121 -4.56 -5.20 9.10
N GLY A 122 -5.27 -6.08 9.80
CA GLY A 122 -5.90 -7.29 9.26
C GLY A 122 -7.42 -7.31 9.45
N LEU A 123 -8.12 -7.99 8.55
CA LEU A 123 -9.57 -8.26 8.63
C LEU A 123 -9.86 -9.72 8.91
N THR A 124 -9.09 -10.64 8.32
CA THR A 124 -9.25 -12.08 8.42
C THR A 124 -7.89 -12.74 8.61
N ASP A 125 -7.88 -14.01 8.96
CA ASP A 125 -6.63 -14.78 9.06
C ASP A 125 -6.14 -15.17 7.66
N VAL A 126 -5.03 -14.58 7.23
CA VAL A 126 -4.36 -14.85 5.95
C VAL A 126 -3.80 -16.29 5.87
N ASN A 127 -3.63 -16.96 7.01
CA ASN A 127 -3.14 -18.35 7.02
C ASN A 127 -4.05 -19.31 6.26
N ASN A 128 -5.34 -18.99 6.17
CA ASN A 128 -6.33 -19.76 5.43
C ASN A 128 -6.33 -19.49 3.91
N TRP A 129 -5.52 -18.55 3.44
CA TRP A 129 -5.45 -18.23 2.01
C TRP A 129 -4.55 -19.21 1.26
N PRO A 130 -4.76 -19.39 -0.07
CA PRO A 130 -3.88 -20.20 -0.89
C PRO A 130 -2.43 -19.71 -0.88
N GLU A 131 -1.47 -20.61 -1.03
CA GLU A 131 -0.03 -20.33 -0.97
C GLU A 131 0.41 -19.26 -1.99
N PHE A 132 -0.22 -19.23 -3.17
CA PHE A 132 0.03 -18.20 -4.17
C PHE A 132 -0.24 -16.78 -3.62
N SER A 133 -1.39 -16.58 -2.97
CA SER A 133 -1.75 -15.28 -2.37
C SER A 133 -0.80 -14.88 -1.25
N LYS A 134 -0.37 -15.82 -0.41
CA LYS A 134 0.63 -15.60 0.63
C LYS A 134 1.98 -15.20 0.04
N THR A 135 2.39 -15.83 -1.06
CA THR A 135 3.63 -15.48 -1.77
C THR A 135 3.57 -14.06 -2.33
N VAL A 136 2.44 -13.66 -2.94
CA VAL A 136 2.26 -12.29 -3.44
C VAL A 136 2.35 -11.29 -2.27
N ILE A 137 1.68 -11.55 -1.15
CA ILE A 137 1.75 -10.71 0.06
C ILE A 137 3.19 -10.58 0.56
N MET A 138 3.94 -11.69 0.61
CA MET A 138 5.34 -11.69 1.03
C MET A 138 6.19 -10.80 0.13
N ILE A 139 6.03 -10.88 -1.20
CA ILE A 139 6.75 -10.03 -2.15
C ILE A 139 6.44 -8.55 -1.92
N ILE A 140 5.17 -8.20 -1.74
CA ILE A 140 4.73 -6.81 -1.50
C ILE A 140 5.30 -6.26 -0.19
N THR A 141 5.41 -7.10 0.85
CA THR A 141 6.00 -6.72 2.15
C THR A 141 7.44 -6.21 1.98
N PHE A 142 8.24 -6.84 1.11
CA PHE A 142 9.60 -6.38 0.81
C PHE A 142 9.61 -5.06 0.03
N ILE A 143 8.70 -4.89 -0.92
CA ILE A 143 8.67 -3.70 -1.78
C ILE A 143 8.40 -2.44 -0.93
N GLY A 144 7.34 -2.46 -0.12
CA GLY A 144 6.94 -1.33 0.72
C GLY A 144 6.30 -0.18 -0.05
N ALA A 145 6.17 0.98 0.62
CA ALA A 145 5.53 2.19 0.08
C ALA A 145 6.50 3.07 -0.73
N MET A 146 6.01 4.24 -1.20
CA MET A 146 6.84 5.23 -1.91
C MET A 146 7.86 5.88 -0.98
N ALA A 147 8.99 6.31 -1.53
CA ALA A 147 9.96 7.11 -0.79
C ALA A 147 9.36 8.46 -0.38
N GLY A 148 9.64 8.91 0.86
CA GLY A 148 9.05 10.15 1.39
C GLY A 148 7.56 10.05 1.75
N SER A 149 7.07 8.84 2.04
CA SER A 149 5.78 8.54 2.68
C SER A 149 5.99 8.09 4.12
N THR A 150 4.89 7.92 4.88
CA THR A 150 4.95 7.34 6.24
C THR A 150 5.27 5.84 6.25
N GLY A 151 4.99 5.12 5.15
CA GLY A 151 5.21 3.68 5.07
C GLY A 151 6.68 3.26 5.19
N GLY A 152 6.92 2.06 5.67
CA GLY A 152 8.23 1.41 5.75
C GLY A 152 8.64 0.66 4.48
N GLY A 153 9.47 -0.37 4.64
CA GLY A 153 9.92 -1.25 3.56
C GLY A 153 11.08 -0.72 2.74
N PHE A 154 11.47 -1.48 1.70
CA PHE A 154 12.62 -1.18 0.84
C PHE A 154 12.42 0.07 -0.04
N LYS A 155 11.16 0.44 -0.30
CA LYS A 155 10.66 1.56 -1.12
C LYS A 155 10.59 1.25 -2.61
N VAL A 156 9.47 1.62 -3.20
CA VAL A 156 9.20 1.45 -4.65
C VAL A 156 10.30 2.08 -5.51
N SER A 157 10.78 3.27 -5.15
CA SER A 157 11.87 3.96 -5.87
C SER A 157 13.13 3.13 -5.99
N ARG A 158 13.53 2.44 -4.90
CA ARG A 158 14.72 1.58 -4.92
C ARG A 158 14.53 0.35 -5.77
N VAL A 159 13.33 -0.24 -5.76
CA VAL A 159 12.98 -1.35 -6.65
C VAL A 159 13.10 -0.92 -8.12
N ILE A 160 12.56 0.27 -8.47
CA ILE A 160 12.69 0.82 -9.82
C ILE A 160 14.17 1.01 -10.20
N LEU A 161 14.99 1.57 -9.29
CA LEU A 161 16.40 1.79 -9.54
C LEU A 161 17.15 0.47 -9.75
N LEU A 162 16.88 -0.55 -8.92
CA LEU A 162 17.48 -1.87 -9.09
C LEU A 162 17.16 -2.47 -10.46
N PHE A 163 15.90 -2.44 -10.88
CA PHE A 163 15.53 -2.94 -12.21
C PHE A 163 16.21 -2.16 -13.34
N LYS A 164 16.32 -0.85 -13.22
CA LYS A 164 17.00 -0.02 -14.23
C LYS A 164 18.50 -0.31 -14.27
N GLU A 165 19.17 -0.46 -13.11
CA GLU A 165 20.60 -0.78 -13.02
C GLU A 165 20.87 -2.19 -13.56
N THR A 166 20.09 -3.18 -13.16
CA THR A 166 20.20 -4.55 -13.71
C THR A 166 20.07 -4.55 -15.23
N ARG A 167 19.07 -3.84 -15.77
CA ARG A 167 18.89 -3.73 -17.23
C ARG A 167 20.04 -3.02 -17.92
N LYS A 168 20.65 -2.02 -17.27
CA LYS A 168 21.85 -1.32 -17.76
C LYS A 168 23.04 -2.29 -17.79
N GLU A 169 23.30 -3.02 -16.71
CA GLU A 169 24.40 -4.00 -16.64
C GLU A 169 24.26 -5.06 -17.74
N PHE A 170 23.09 -5.62 -17.95
CA PHE A 170 22.84 -6.54 -19.07
C PHE A 170 23.11 -5.87 -20.43
N SER A 171 22.73 -4.59 -20.60
CA SER A 171 23.01 -3.85 -21.84
C SER A 171 24.51 -3.62 -22.05
N LEU A 172 25.27 -3.41 -20.99
CA LEU A 172 26.73 -3.23 -21.05
C LEU A 172 27.46 -4.54 -21.39
N LEU A 173 26.97 -5.68 -20.91
CA LEU A 173 27.50 -7.00 -21.29
C LEU A 173 27.39 -7.25 -22.80
N VAL A 174 26.30 -6.80 -23.43
CA VAL A 174 26.10 -6.95 -24.89
C VAL A 174 26.81 -5.84 -25.68
N HIS A 175 26.88 -4.63 -25.13
CA HIS A 175 27.47 -3.45 -25.79
C HIS A 175 28.43 -2.70 -24.85
N PRO A 176 29.67 -3.15 -24.66
CA PRO A 176 30.62 -2.63 -23.65
C PRO A 176 30.99 -1.16 -23.79
N ARG A 177 30.89 -0.59 -25.01
CA ARG A 177 31.24 0.81 -25.29
C ARG A 177 30.11 1.81 -25.05
N ASN A 178 28.92 1.37 -24.60
CA ASN A 178 27.76 2.22 -24.45
C ASN A 178 27.68 2.79 -23.03
N VAL A 179 28.01 4.05 -22.85
CA VAL A 179 27.90 4.74 -21.56
C VAL A 179 26.46 5.17 -21.35
N LYS A 180 25.71 4.42 -20.53
CA LYS A 180 24.32 4.76 -20.14
C LYS A 180 24.29 5.16 -18.65
N THR A 181 23.75 6.34 -18.36
CA THR A 181 23.46 6.76 -16.99
C THR A 181 22.00 6.38 -16.64
N VAL A 182 21.79 5.83 -15.46
CA VAL A 182 20.44 5.58 -14.94
C VAL A 182 19.91 6.86 -14.36
N LYS A 183 18.74 7.28 -14.84
CA LYS A 183 18.05 8.48 -14.38
C LYS A 183 16.67 8.12 -13.83
N MET A 184 16.26 8.80 -12.77
CA MET A 184 14.93 8.75 -12.22
C MET A 184 14.27 10.12 -12.35
N ASP A 185 13.04 10.17 -12.90
CA ASP A 185 12.29 11.41 -13.16
C ASP A 185 13.05 12.48 -13.98
N GLY A 186 13.97 12.06 -14.83
CA GLY A 186 14.72 12.95 -15.71
C GLY A 186 15.95 13.62 -15.09
N LYS A 187 16.32 13.22 -13.88
CA LYS A 187 17.55 13.66 -13.18
C LYS A 187 18.55 12.56 -13.11
#